data_623e3f13ecec0a2bd3caaaa4ec196da5
#
_entry.id   623e3f13ecec0a2bd3caaaa4ec196da5
#
_cell.length_a   1.000
_cell.length_b   1.000
_cell.length_c   1.000
_cell.angle_alpha   90.00
_cell.angle_beta   90.00
_cell.angle_gamma   90.00
#
_symmetry.space_group_name_H-M   'P 1'
#
loop_
_entity.id
_entity.type
_entity.pdbx_description
1 polymer ?
#
loop_
_entity_poly.entity_id
_entity_poly.type
_entity_poly.pdbx_seq_one_letter_code
_entity_poly.pdbx_strand_id
1 'polypeptide(L)'
;YFCASICSRRTSLLSSTFICCRISNREMEPQEGRKGIPSLLSSQGECIATNITQLIGWTPLIELRNIAEKDGIGARLIGKIEPYQPLSSVKDRSALRLIEDAEEKGLITPGITTLLGVTSGNLGIGVAFIAAQKGYKFIALMPAKLSLDKQILMRYLGVEVVLVDAVQHGFKALLDRVEQMKKDVEDVYVLDQFTNPANPDAHFRWTDGEPAFHNILGIGPGFVPEILDRSQIDEIVTVTTQEAMDMARRLAREEGLLVGISSGANAAACLKVASREENRGKMIVTMFSSGAERYLNSELFAQVKEECVNINMTF
;
A
#
# COMPACT_ATOMS: atom_id res chain seq x y z
N TYR A 1 7.87 2.74 11.75
CA TYR A 1 8.48 3.31 10.55
C TYR A 1 9.05 2.19 9.69
N PHE A 2 8.67 2.10 8.42
CA PHE A 2 9.08 1.05 7.51
C PHE A 2 9.57 1.67 6.21
N CYS A 3 10.70 1.27 5.73
CA CYS A 3 11.24 1.71 4.45
C CYS A 3 11.46 0.50 3.54
N ALA A 4 11.04 0.60 2.29
CA ALA A 4 11.41 -0.33 1.25
C ALA A 4 12.35 0.38 0.29
N SER A 5 13.57 -0.07 0.17
CA SER A 5 14.54 0.45 -0.80
C SER A 5 14.84 -0.61 -1.86
N ILE A 6 14.96 -0.16 -3.12
CA ILE A 6 15.20 -1.02 -4.27
C ILE A 6 16.60 -0.74 -4.79
N CYS A 7 17.43 -1.76 -4.88
CA CYS A 7 18.67 -1.73 -5.63
C CYS A 7 18.56 -2.59 -6.89
N SER A 8 18.62 -1.97 -8.07
CA SER A 8 18.69 -2.66 -9.35
C SER A 8 20.15 -2.90 -9.71
N ARG A 9 20.63 -4.16 -9.63
CA ARG A 9 21.75 -4.60 -10.46
C ARG A 9 21.23 -5.63 -11.44
N ARG A 10 21.49 -5.40 -12.72
CA ARG A 10 21.22 -6.35 -13.82
C ARG A 10 21.95 -7.65 -13.55
N THR A 11 21.21 -8.70 -13.22
CA THR A 11 21.49 -10.09 -13.61
C THR A 11 20.20 -10.89 -13.44
N SER A 12 19.96 -11.76 -14.37
CA SER A 12 18.84 -12.65 -14.59
C SER A 12 18.17 -13.24 -13.33
N LEU A 13 16.83 -13.23 -13.32
CA LEU A 13 15.91 -14.22 -12.71
C LEU A 13 15.64 -14.22 -11.19
N LEU A 14 15.98 -13.21 -10.41
CA LEU A 14 15.53 -13.14 -9.01
C LEU A 14 15.07 -11.73 -8.69
N SER A 15 13.74 -11.49 -8.64
CA SER A 15 13.18 -10.28 -8.09
C SER A 15 13.35 -10.31 -6.57
N SER A 16 14.34 -9.60 -6.05
CA SER A 16 14.54 -9.45 -4.61
C SER A 16 13.82 -8.21 -4.11
N THR A 17 13.04 -8.36 -3.06
CA THR A 17 12.34 -7.29 -2.36
C THR A 17 13.11 -6.90 -1.12
N PHE A 18 13.28 -5.60 -0.90
CA PHE A 18 13.98 -5.07 0.27
C PHE A 18 12.97 -4.48 1.23
N ILE A 19 13.04 -4.86 2.50
CA ILE A 19 12.12 -4.43 3.54
C ILE A 19 12.92 -4.07 4.78
N CYS A 20 12.57 -2.95 5.41
CA CYS A 20 13.14 -2.48 6.66
C CYS A 20 12.15 -2.68 7.80
N CYS A 21 12.60 -3.20 8.92
CA CYS A 21 11.85 -3.29 10.17
C CYS A 21 12.53 -2.37 11.20
N ARG A 22 11.76 -1.54 11.91
CA ARG A 22 12.33 -0.79 13.03
C ARG A 22 12.18 -1.58 14.33
N ILE A 23 13.25 -1.63 15.09
CA ILE A 23 13.30 -2.23 16.42
C ILE A 23 13.18 -1.09 17.41
N SER A 24 12.14 -1.08 18.24
CA SER A 24 11.98 -0.09 19.31
C SER A 24 12.49 -0.65 20.63
N ASN A 25 13.46 0.05 21.23
CA ASN A 25 13.95 -0.21 22.58
C ASN A 25 13.22 0.65 23.64
N ARG A 26 12.21 1.44 23.25
CA ARG A 26 11.47 2.27 24.20
C ARG A 26 10.36 1.45 24.86
N GLU A 27 10.40 1.36 26.17
CA GLU A 27 9.20 1.12 26.98
C GLU A 27 8.21 2.23 26.66
N MET A 28 6.98 1.86 26.30
CA MET A 28 5.94 2.85 26.02
C MET A 28 5.53 3.46 27.36
N GLU A 29 6.03 4.66 27.68
CA GLU A 29 5.39 5.49 28.69
C GLU A 29 3.99 5.87 28.22
N PRO A 30 2.97 5.80 29.08
CA PRO A 30 1.63 6.25 28.73
C PRO A 30 1.68 7.76 28.49
N GLN A 31 1.53 8.18 27.24
CA GLN A 31 1.39 9.61 26.91
C GLN A 31 0.02 10.09 27.38
N GLU A 32 0.00 10.85 28.47
CA GLU A 32 -1.12 11.72 28.81
C GLU A 32 -1.22 12.83 27.77
N GLY A 33 -2.35 12.89 27.07
CA GLY A 33 -2.68 13.98 26.14
C GLY A 33 -2.98 13.55 24.72
N ARG A 34 -3.77 12.49 24.52
CA ARG A 34 -4.37 12.24 23.21
C ARG A 34 -5.33 13.38 22.87
N LYS A 35 -4.94 14.24 21.93
CA LYS A 35 -5.93 15.04 21.20
C LYS A 35 -6.86 14.03 20.52
N GLY A 36 -8.13 14.10 20.93
CA GLY A 36 -9.12 13.09 20.59
C GLY A 36 -9.25 12.89 19.09
N ILE A 37 -9.78 11.73 18.74
CA ILE A 37 -10.37 11.40 17.45
C ILE A 37 -10.97 12.67 16.84
N PRO A 38 -10.62 13.08 15.60
CA PRO A 38 -11.37 14.11 14.92
C PRO A 38 -12.82 13.68 15.02
N SER A 39 -13.66 14.49 15.62
CA SER A 39 -14.97 14.05 16.11
C SER A 39 -15.77 13.40 14.99
N LEU A 40 -15.80 12.07 14.97
CA LEU A 40 -16.83 11.28 14.27
C LEU A 40 -18.20 11.51 14.94
N LEU A 41 -18.24 12.34 15.98
CA LEU A 41 -19.47 12.76 16.63
C LEU A 41 -20.13 13.78 15.71
N SER A 42 -21.26 13.41 15.10
CA SER A 42 -22.20 14.35 14.57
C SER A 42 -22.60 15.34 15.68
N SER A 43 -23.15 16.50 15.33
CA SER A 43 -23.72 17.46 16.28
C SER A 43 -24.78 16.85 17.22
N GLN A 44 -25.19 15.62 16.98
CA GLN A 44 -26.17 14.83 17.74
C GLN A 44 -25.54 13.72 18.59
N GLY A 45 -24.20 13.62 18.65
CA GLY A 45 -23.50 12.61 19.46
C GLY A 45 -23.42 11.22 18.82
N GLU A 46 -23.77 11.07 17.54
CA GLU A 46 -23.71 9.81 16.79
C GLU A 46 -22.36 9.61 16.13
N CYS A 47 -21.80 8.39 16.22
CA CYS A 47 -20.56 7.99 15.55
C CYS A 47 -20.83 7.51 14.10
N ILE A 48 -21.50 8.34 13.29
CA ILE A 48 -21.84 8.02 11.91
C ILE A 48 -21.03 8.90 10.96
N ALA A 49 -20.20 8.25 10.11
CA ALA A 49 -19.46 8.94 9.06
C ALA A 49 -20.43 9.45 7.97
N THR A 50 -20.27 10.70 7.54
CA THR A 50 -21.10 11.31 6.49
C THR A 50 -20.56 11.04 5.09
N ASN A 51 -19.31 10.64 4.99
CA ASN A 51 -18.69 10.18 3.75
C ASN A 51 -17.60 9.13 4.02
N ILE A 52 -17.27 8.35 3.00
CA ILE A 52 -16.37 7.21 3.12
C ILE A 52 -14.91 7.62 3.44
N THR A 53 -14.48 8.83 3.08
CA THR A 53 -13.10 9.28 3.33
C THR A 53 -12.81 9.47 4.82
N GLN A 54 -13.84 9.73 5.64
CA GLN A 54 -13.72 9.84 7.10
C GLN A 54 -13.38 8.50 7.77
N LEU A 55 -13.55 7.38 7.08
CA LEU A 55 -13.20 6.04 7.56
C LEU A 55 -11.75 5.65 7.24
N ILE A 56 -11.01 6.49 6.50
CA ILE A 56 -9.61 6.25 6.18
C ILE A 56 -8.75 6.46 7.43
N GLY A 57 -7.91 5.48 7.72
CA GLY A 57 -7.08 5.49 8.93
C GLY A 57 -7.55 4.52 9.99
N TRP A 58 -7.08 4.70 11.22
CA TRP A 58 -7.49 3.93 12.42
C TRP A 58 -7.38 2.40 12.27
N THR A 59 -6.48 1.93 11.41
CA THR A 59 -6.29 0.50 11.18
C THR A 59 -5.72 -0.20 12.42
N PRO A 60 -6.22 -1.40 12.77
CA PRO A 60 -5.82 -2.10 13.98
C PRO A 60 -4.41 -2.66 13.92
N LEU A 61 -3.87 -2.95 15.10
CA LEU A 61 -2.64 -3.72 15.29
C LEU A 61 -3.00 -5.12 15.77
N ILE A 62 -2.28 -6.13 15.31
CA ILE A 62 -2.40 -7.52 15.75
C ILE A 62 -1.02 -8.10 16.07
N GLU A 63 -0.93 -8.92 17.12
CA GLU A 63 0.27 -9.68 17.44
C GLU A 63 0.24 -11.05 16.73
N LEU A 64 1.31 -11.38 16.04
CA LEU A 64 1.48 -12.64 15.30
C LEU A 64 2.01 -13.72 16.28
N ARG A 65 1.14 -14.30 17.06
CA ARG A 65 1.51 -15.24 18.14
C ARG A 65 1.82 -16.63 17.62
N ASN A 66 0.96 -17.16 16.74
CA ASN A 66 1.08 -18.54 16.29
C ASN A 66 2.36 -18.76 15.48
N ILE A 67 2.69 -17.80 14.59
CA ILE A 67 3.94 -17.83 13.82
C ILE A 67 5.15 -17.69 14.75
N ALA A 68 5.12 -16.75 15.71
CA ALA A 68 6.22 -16.52 16.62
C ALA A 68 6.48 -17.74 17.51
N GLU A 69 5.46 -18.35 18.08
CA GLU A 69 5.57 -19.56 18.90
C GLU A 69 6.12 -20.76 18.10
N LYS A 70 5.57 -21.01 16.91
CA LYS A 70 5.96 -22.12 16.05
C LYS A 70 7.41 -22.04 15.58
N ASP A 71 7.90 -20.82 15.32
CA ASP A 71 9.27 -20.59 14.87
C ASP A 71 10.24 -20.30 16.02
N GLY A 72 9.79 -20.36 17.29
CA GLY A 72 10.64 -20.15 18.48
C GLY A 72 11.17 -18.71 18.60
N ILE A 73 10.43 -17.72 18.10
CA ILE A 73 10.83 -16.31 18.09
C ILE A 73 10.67 -15.69 19.47
N GLY A 74 11.75 -15.15 20.02
CA GLY A 74 11.76 -14.49 21.31
C GLY A 74 11.33 -13.01 21.30
N ALA A 75 11.09 -12.44 20.13
CA ALA A 75 10.59 -11.08 19.95
C ALA A 75 9.06 -11.06 19.75
N ARG A 76 8.43 -9.93 20.05
CA ARG A 76 7.00 -9.71 19.75
C ARG A 76 6.85 -9.19 18.34
N LEU A 77 6.07 -9.87 17.51
CA LEU A 77 5.79 -9.48 16.12
C LEU A 77 4.41 -8.83 16.05
N ILE A 78 4.34 -7.58 15.63
CA ILE A 78 3.10 -6.80 15.53
C ILE A 78 2.84 -6.42 14.07
N GLY A 79 1.66 -6.75 13.56
CA GLY A 79 1.19 -6.37 12.23
C GLY A 79 0.18 -5.23 12.27
N LYS A 80 0.41 -4.15 11.48
CA LYS A 80 -0.59 -3.11 11.25
C LYS A 80 -1.44 -3.49 10.04
N ILE A 81 -2.76 -3.61 10.25
CA ILE A 81 -3.68 -4.22 9.28
C ILE A 81 -4.29 -3.14 8.36
N GLU A 82 -3.59 -2.73 7.31
CA GLU A 82 -4.10 -1.77 6.32
C GLU A 82 -5.19 -2.33 5.38
N PRO A 83 -5.44 -3.64 5.25
CA PRO A 83 -6.66 -4.16 4.63
C PRO A 83 -7.98 -3.66 5.24
N TYR A 84 -7.97 -3.11 6.45
CA TYR A 84 -9.14 -2.47 7.09
C TYR A 84 -9.45 -1.07 6.55
N GLN A 85 -8.65 -0.54 5.64
CA GLN A 85 -9.03 0.67 4.90
C GLN A 85 -10.27 0.42 4.03
N PRO A 86 -11.05 1.47 3.70
CA PRO A 86 -12.28 1.35 2.89
C PRO A 86 -12.10 0.55 1.60
N LEU A 87 -10.98 0.72 0.90
CA LEU A 87 -10.64 -0.07 -0.29
C LEU A 87 -9.49 -1.05 -0.02
N SER A 88 -9.42 -1.59 1.17
CA SER A 88 -8.53 -2.69 1.58
C SER A 88 -7.05 -2.46 1.26
N SER A 89 -6.57 -1.21 1.32
CA SER A 89 -5.15 -0.95 1.15
C SER A 89 -4.67 0.36 1.78
N VAL A 90 -3.41 0.38 2.19
CA VAL A 90 -2.71 1.57 2.69
C VAL A 90 -2.77 2.76 1.72
N LYS A 91 -3.03 2.53 0.44
CA LYS A 91 -3.06 3.57 -0.58
C LYS A 91 -4.28 4.49 -0.49
N ASP A 92 -5.30 4.11 0.24
CA ASP A 92 -6.42 4.99 0.56
C ASP A 92 -5.93 6.25 1.27
N ARG A 93 -4.94 6.12 2.18
CA ARG A 93 -4.30 7.25 2.88
C ARG A 93 -3.57 8.18 1.92
N SER A 94 -2.70 7.62 1.07
CA SER A 94 -1.94 8.40 0.09
C SER A 94 -2.85 9.09 -0.91
N ALA A 95 -3.88 8.40 -1.41
CA ALA A 95 -4.83 8.94 -2.38
C ALA A 95 -5.61 10.12 -1.79
N LEU A 96 -6.11 9.99 -0.55
CA LEU A 96 -6.83 11.08 0.12
C LEU A 96 -5.93 12.30 0.27
N ARG A 97 -4.72 12.12 0.79
CA ARG A 97 -3.83 13.26 1.07
C ARG A 97 -3.36 13.96 -0.20
N LEU A 98 -3.09 13.22 -1.29
CA LEU A 98 -2.72 13.82 -2.58
C LEU A 98 -3.83 14.72 -3.13
N ILE A 99 -5.09 14.34 -2.98
CA ILE A 99 -6.24 15.12 -3.43
C ILE A 99 -6.48 16.30 -2.50
N GLU A 100 -6.48 16.10 -1.18
CA GLU A 100 -6.69 17.18 -0.20
C GLU A 100 -5.59 18.23 -0.27
N ASP A 101 -4.33 17.84 -0.44
CA ASP A 101 -3.21 18.79 -0.61
C ASP A 101 -3.40 19.68 -1.85
N ALA A 102 -3.87 19.09 -2.96
CA ALA A 102 -4.15 19.85 -4.18
C ALA A 102 -5.36 20.77 -4.01
N GLU A 103 -6.41 20.35 -3.29
CA GLU A 103 -7.56 21.18 -2.93
C GLU A 103 -7.15 22.34 -1.99
N GLU A 104 -6.38 22.06 -0.94
CA GLU A 104 -5.87 23.06 0.02
C GLU A 104 -5.03 24.14 -0.66
N LYS A 105 -4.30 23.77 -1.71
CA LYS A 105 -3.48 24.69 -2.53
C LYS A 105 -4.28 25.40 -3.64
N GLY A 106 -5.56 25.08 -3.80
CA GLY A 106 -6.41 25.63 -4.86
C GLY A 106 -6.01 25.22 -6.28
N LEU A 107 -5.33 24.07 -6.42
CA LEU A 107 -4.84 23.57 -7.71
C LEU A 107 -5.90 22.74 -8.46
N ILE A 108 -6.92 22.27 -7.75
CA ILE A 108 -8.00 21.45 -8.32
C ILE A 108 -9.36 21.89 -7.78
N THR A 109 -10.39 21.74 -8.64
CA THR A 109 -11.78 22.07 -8.31
C THR A 109 -12.70 20.93 -8.73
N PRO A 110 -13.57 20.41 -7.81
CA PRO A 110 -14.54 19.38 -8.17
C PRO A 110 -15.45 19.79 -9.32
N GLY A 111 -15.76 18.86 -10.22
CA GLY A 111 -16.60 19.10 -11.39
C GLY A 111 -15.92 19.83 -12.55
N ILE A 112 -14.74 20.42 -12.34
CA ILE A 112 -13.97 21.14 -13.37
C ILE A 112 -12.68 20.37 -13.69
N THR A 113 -11.81 20.19 -12.69
CA THR A 113 -10.48 19.59 -12.90
C THR A 113 -10.57 18.10 -13.16
N THR A 114 -9.87 17.64 -14.20
CA THR A 114 -9.63 16.22 -14.47
C THR A 114 -8.34 15.78 -13.80
N LEU A 115 -8.42 14.80 -12.93
CA LEU A 115 -7.24 14.19 -12.31
C LEU A 115 -6.58 13.21 -13.29
N LEU A 116 -5.26 13.25 -13.41
CA LEU A 116 -4.46 12.32 -14.22
C LEU A 116 -3.42 11.65 -13.35
N GLY A 117 -3.33 10.32 -13.38
CA GLY A 117 -2.35 9.61 -12.57
C GLY A 117 -1.73 8.41 -13.26
N VAL A 118 -0.40 8.27 -13.15
CA VAL A 118 0.29 7.03 -13.49
C VAL A 118 0.15 6.07 -12.33
N THR A 119 -0.51 4.94 -12.56
CA THR A 119 -0.76 3.97 -11.50
C THR A 119 -0.78 2.54 -12.03
N SER A 120 -0.28 1.62 -11.22
CA SER A 120 -0.30 0.18 -11.53
C SER A 120 -1.26 -0.61 -10.63
N GLY A 121 -2.01 0.05 -9.75
CA GLY A 121 -2.83 -0.72 -8.83
C GLY A 121 -3.51 0.05 -7.71
N ASN A 122 -3.14 -0.24 -6.48
CA ASN A 122 -3.88 0.17 -5.28
C ASN A 122 -4.04 1.69 -5.14
N LEU A 123 -3.04 2.50 -5.56
CA LEU A 123 -3.20 3.96 -5.53
C LEU A 123 -4.29 4.43 -6.50
N GLY A 124 -4.30 3.89 -7.73
CA GLY A 124 -5.34 4.21 -8.72
C GLY A 124 -6.74 3.90 -8.21
N ILE A 125 -6.90 2.76 -7.53
CA ILE A 125 -8.17 2.39 -6.90
C ILE A 125 -8.52 3.37 -5.77
N GLY A 126 -7.54 3.74 -4.93
CA GLY A 126 -7.73 4.74 -3.87
C GLY A 126 -8.13 6.11 -4.41
N VAL A 127 -7.45 6.60 -5.46
CA VAL A 127 -7.81 7.85 -6.13
C VAL A 127 -9.20 7.75 -6.77
N ALA A 128 -9.51 6.62 -7.42
CA ALA A 128 -10.78 6.41 -8.11
C ALA A 128 -11.99 6.60 -7.20
N PHE A 129 -12.01 5.98 -6.02
CA PHE A 129 -13.16 6.08 -5.15
C PHE A 129 -13.28 7.46 -4.49
N ILE A 130 -12.15 8.11 -4.16
CA ILE A 130 -12.14 9.47 -3.60
C ILE A 130 -12.58 10.47 -4.67
N ALA A 131 -12.09 10.33 -5.91
CA ALA A 131 -12.51 11.14 -7.04
C ALA A 131 -14.02 11.03 -7.30
N ALA A 132 -14.55 9.80 -7.30
CA ALA A 132 -15.99 9.57 -7.43
C ALA A 132 -16.80 10.22 -6.29
N GLN A 133 -16.33 10.12 -5.04
CA GLN A 133 -16.99 10.71 -3.88
C GLN A 133 -16.95 12.25 -3.90
N LYS A 134 -15.85 12.85 -4.37
CA LYS A 134 -15.64 14.31 -4.41
C LYS A 134 -16.10 14.95 -5.72
N GLY A 135 -16.53 14.20 -6.73
CA GLY A 135 -17.02 14.70 -8.02
C GLY A 135 -15.91 15.06 -9.01
N TYR A 136 -14.73 14.45 -8.92
CA TYR A 136 -13.67 14.59 -9.93
C TYR A 136 -13.79 13.54 -11.03
N LYS A 137 -13.43 13.92 -12.26
CA LYS A 137 -13.06 12.95 -13.30
C LYS A 137 -11.66 12.44 -13.02
N PHE A 138 -11.42 11.17 -13.28
CA PHE A 138 -10.09 10.59 -13.13
C PHE A 138 -9.70 9.78 -14.36
N ILE A 139 -8.49 10.02 -14.89
CA ILE A 139 -7.86 9.26 -15.96
C ILE A 139 -6.64 8.54 -15.38
N ALA A 140 -6.64 7.22 -15.45
CA ALA A 140 -5.54 6.37 -14.97
C ALA A 140 -4.70 5.86 -16.14
N LEU A 141 -3.43 6.23 -16.18
CA LEU A 141 -2.45 5.66 -17.11
C LEU A 141 -1.83 4.40 -16.51
N MET A 142 -2.00 3.28 -17.19
CA MET A 142 -1.56 1.97 -16.73
C MET A 142 -0.71 1.26 -17.77
N PRO A 143 0.35 0.52 -17.38
CA PRO A 143 1.01 -0.41 -18.29
C PRO A 143 0.02 -1.48 -18.79
N ALA A 144 0.03 -1.75 -20.09
CA ALA A 144 -0.95 -2.64 -20.75
C ALA A 144 -0.93 -4.09 -20.22
N LYS A 145 0.22 -4.56 -19.70
CA LYS A 145 0.40 -5.94 -19.21
C LYS A 145 0.04 -6.13 -17.71
N LEU A 146 -0.58 -5.15 -17.07
CA LEU A 146 -0.95 -5.25 -15.67
C LEU A 146 -2.27 -5.98 -15.45
N SER A 147 -2.45 -6.42 -14.19
CA SER A 147 -3.60 -7.17 -13.68
C SER A 147 -4.95 -6.65 -14.18
N LEU A 148 -5.70 -7.51 -14.83
CA LEU A 148 -7.05 -7.24 -15.31
C LEU A 148 -7.99 -6.83 -14.17
N ASP A 149 -7.83 -7.43 -12.99
CA ASP A 149 -8.69 -7.15 -11.83
C ASP A 149 -8.67 -5.68 -11.44
N LYS A 150 -7.48 -5.05 -11.46
CA LYS A 150 -7.33 -3.64 -11.12
C LYS A 150 -7.93 -2.71 -12.17
N GLN A 151 -7.83 -3.10 -13.44
CA GLN A 151 -8.49 -2.38 -14.53
C GLN A 151 -10.01 -2.45 -14.39
N ILE A 152 -10.55 -3.63 -14.05
CA ILE A 152 -11.98 -3.84 -13.82
C ILE A 152 -12.46 -2.95 -12.66
N LEU A 153 -11.78 -2.99 -11.52
CA LEU A 153 -12.16 -2.19 -10.35
C LEU A 153 -12.15 -0.69 -10.64
N MET A 154 -11.13 -0.17 -11.32
CA MET A 154 -11.08 1.25 -11.68
C MET A 154 -12.18 1.64 -12.65
N ARG A 155 -12.42 0.85 -13.69
CA ARG A 155 -13.53 1.09 -14.64
C ARG A 155 -14.90 1.01 -13.95
N TYR A 156 -15.07 0.09 -13.01
CA TYR A 156 -16.30 -0.02 -12.22
C TYR A 156 -16.54 1.21 -11.35
N LEU A 157 -15.47 1.85 -10.87
CA LEU A 157 -15.52 3.13 -10.15
C LEU A 157 -15.66 4.35 -11.09
N GLY A 158 -15.86 4.16 -12.38
CA GLY A 158 -16.06 5.23 -13.36
C GLY A 158 -14.79 5.88 -13.90
N VAL A 159 -13.62 5.26 -13.69
CA VAL A 159 -12.33 5.80 -14.16
C VAL A 159 -12.13 5.52 -15.65
N GLU A 160 -11.64 6.50 -16.39
CA GLU A 160 -11.09 6.30 -17.72
C GLU A 160 -9.70 5.66 -17.61
N VAL A 161 -9.58 4.41 -18.05
CA VAL A 161 -8.31 3.66 -18.00
C VAL A 161 -7.67 3.68 -19.37
N VAL A 162 -6.51 4.33 -19.48
CA VAL A 162 -5.67 4.38 -20.66
C VAL A 162 -4.50 3.43 -20.50
N LEU A 163 -4.45 2.41 -21.37
CA LEU A 163 -3.37 1.42 -21.37
C LEU A 163 -2.21 1.89 -22.23
N VAL A 164 -1.00 1.86 -21.68
CA VAL A 164 0.23 2.25 -22.37
C VAL A 164 1.11 1.02 -22.54
N ASP A 165 1.58 0.78 -23.78
CA ASP A 165 2.58 -0.26 -24.02
C ASP A 165 3.95 0.20 -23.52
N ALA A 166 4.34 -0.31 -22.37
CA ALA A 166 5.61 -0.01 -21.72
C ALA A 166 6.70 -1.06 -22.00
N VAL A 167 6.49 -1.98 -22.95
CA VAL A 167 7.42 -3.12 -23.19
C VAL A 167 8.77 -2.63 -23.65
N GLN A 168 8.80 -1.65 -24.56
CA GLN A 168 10.07 -1.16 -25.17
C GLN A 168 10.70 -0.02 -24.38
N HIS A 169 9.91 0.86 -23.76
CA HIS A 169 10.39 2.11 -23.16
C HIS A 169 10.16 2.17 -21.64
N GLY A 170 9.65 1.11 -21.04
CA GLY A 170 9.46 1.02 -19.58
C GLY A 170 8.59 2.15 -19.03
N PHE A 171 8.96 2.66 -17.86
CA PHE A 171 8.23 3.73 -17.17
C PHE A 171 8.22 5.07 -17.95
N LYS A 172 9.24 5.30 -18.79
CA LYS A 172 9.33 6.50 -19.62
C LYS A 172 8.13 6.65 -20.56
N ALA A 173 7.64 5.55 -21.16
CA ALA A 173 6.47 5.60 -22.04
C ALA A 173 5.23 6.16 -21.33
N LEU A 174 5.07 5.87 -20.05
CA LEU A 174 3.97 6.40 -19.24
C LEU A 174 4.14 7.91 -18.99
N LEU A 175 5.36 8.38 -18.70
CA LEU A 175 5.65 9.80 -18.52
C LEU A 175 5.45 10.59 -19.81
N ASP A 176 5.92 10.07 -20.95
CA ASP A 176 5.73 10.69 -22.25
C ASP A 176 4.22 10.81 -22.58
N ARG A 177 3.42 9.81 -22.22
CA ARG A 177 1.95 9.85 -22.38
C ARG A 177 1.29 10.88 -21.44
N VAL A 178 1.78 11.04 -20.21
CA VAL A 178 1.33 12.12 -19.30
C VAL A 178 1.53 13.48 -19.96
N GLU A 179 2.74 13.76 -20.49
CA GLU A 179 3.06 15.05 -21.11
C GLU A 179 2.22 15.30 -22.37
N GLN A 180 1.85 14.26 -23.10
CA GLN A 180 0.92 14.40 -24.23
C GLN A 180 -0.48 14.74 -23.73
N MET A 181 -1.00 14.01 -22.73
CA MET A 181 -2.36 14.22 -22.21
C MET A 181 -2.53 15.59 -21.53
N LYS A 182 -1.48 16.17 -20.96
CA LYS A 182 -1.48 17.54 -20.44
C LYS A 182 -1.77 18.59 -21.54
N LYS A 183 -1.50 18.25 -22.79
CA LYS A 183 -1.81 19.13 -23.95
C LYS A 183 -3.19 18.86 -24.55
N ASP A 184 -3.66 17.61 -24.43
CA ASP A 184 -4.87 17.14 -25.10
C ASP A 184 -6.12 17.33 -24.22
N VAL A 185 -5.96 17.42 -22.88
CA VAL A 185 -7.05 17.49 -21.92
C VAL A 185 -7.03 18.86 -21.22
N GLU A 186 -8.15 19.57 -21.29
CA GLU A 186 -8.33 20.83 -20.58
C GLU A 186 -8.46 20.60 -19.07
N ASP A 187 -8.01 21.58 -18.27
CA ASP A 187 -8.10 21.56 -16.80
C ASP A 187 -7.60 20.25 -16.16
N VAL A 188 -6.47 19.72 -16.66
CA VAL A 188 -5.87 18.49 -16.14
C VAL A 188 -4.87 18.77 -15.03
N TYR A 189 -4.96 18.01 -13.94
CA TYR A 189 -3.99 18.00 -12.83
C TYR A 189 -3.35 16.62 -12.67
N VAL A 190 -2.02 16.57 -12.68
CA VAL A 190 -1.26 15.32 -12.52
C VAL A 190 -1.06 15.01 -11.05
N LEU A 191 -1.64 13.91 -10.58
CA LEU A 191 -1.38 13.36 -9.25
C LEU A 191 -0.06 12.59 -9.27
N ASP A 192 1.02 13.25 -8.86
CA ASP A 192 2.35 12.64 -8.80
C ASP A 192 2.62 12.01 -7.43
N GLN A 193 2.65 10.67 -7.40
CA GLN A 193 2.94 9.92 -6.18
C GLN A 193 4.44 9.81 -5.86
N PHE A 194 5.33 10.17 -6.79
CA PHE A 194 6.76 9.89 -6.69
C PHE A 194 7.56 11.08 -6.18
N THR A 195 7.08 12.29 -6.42
CA THR A 195 7.75 13.54 -6.03
C THR A 195 6.91 14.39 -5.08
N ASN A 196 5.58 14.21 -5.02
CA ASN A 196 4.71 15.01 -4.17
C ASN A 196 4.86 14.63 -2.69
N PRO A 197 5.30 15.57 -1.82
CA PRO A 197 5.47 15.33 -0.38
C PRO A 197 4.15 15.02 0.35
N ALA A 198 2.99 15.28 -0.23
CA ALA A 198 1.70 14.88 0.32
C ALA A 198 1.57 13.36 0.47
N ASN A 199 2.28 12.57 -0.35
CA ASN A 199 2.25 11.11 -0.23
C ASN A 199 2.87 10.61 1.09
N PRO A 200 4.10 10.96 1.51
CA PRO A 200 4.58 10.62 2.85
C PRO A 200 3.80 11.30 3.97
N ASP A 201 3.35 12.56 3.80
CA ASP A 201 2.53 13.27 4.77
C ASP A 201 1.21 12.53 5.12
N ALA A 202 0.66 11.78 4.19
CA ALA A 202 -0.50 10.92 4.41
C ALA A 202 -0.29 9.91 5.57
N HIS A 203 0.91 9.39 5.70
CA HIS A 203 1.23 8.43 6.76
C HIS A 203 1.47 9.13 8.10
N PHE A 204 2.01 10.34 8.07
CA PHE A 204 2.23 11.16 9.25
C PHE A 204 0.92 11.61 9.89
N ARG A 205 0.01 12.21 9.12
CA ARG A 205 -1.24 12.78 9.62
C ARG A 205 -2.21 11.73 10.17
N TRP A 206 -2.15 10.50 9.68
CA TRP A 206 -3.16 9.46 9.95
C TRP A 206 -2.64 8.28 10.77
N THR A 207 -1.44 8.35 11.33
CA THR A 207 -0.83 7.26 12.10
C THR A 207 -0.41 7.63 13.51
N ASP A 208 -0.68 8.84 14.00
CA ASP A 208 -0.31 9.32 15.34
C ASP A 208 1.13 8.90 15.74
N GLY A 209 2.12 9.41 15.03
CA GLY A 209 3.52 9.10 15.30
C GLY A 209 4.47 10.10 14.66
N GLU A 210 5.68 10.20 15.19
CA GLU A 210 6.76 11.00 14.62
C GLU A 210 6.95 10.67 13.12
N PRO A 211 7.28 11.66 12.25
CA PRO A 211 7.32 11.46 10.80
C PRO A 211 8.29 10.37 10.39
N ALA A 212 7.79 9.40 9.62
CA ALA A 212 8.61 8.42 8.97
C ALA A 212 7.98 7.93 7.70
N PHE A 213 8.79 7.94 6.70
CA PHE A 213 8.46 7.62 5.32
C PHE A 213 8.07 6.18 5.12
N HIS A 214 7.00 5.98 4.34
CA HIS A 214 6.58 4.69 3.84
C HIS A 214 6.33 4.73 2.36
N ASN A 215 7.20 4.10 1.59
CA ASN A 215 6.93 3.64 0.25
C ASN A 215 6.96 2.11 0.22
N ILE A 216 5.89 1.48 0.71
CA ILE A 216 5.60 0.12 0.31
C ILE A 216 4.65 0.23 -0.86
N LEU A 217 5.20 0.67 -1.97
CA LEU A 217 4.59 0.50 -3.28
C LEU A 217 4.68 -0.96 -3.69
N GLY A 218 3.81 -1.36 -4.60
CA GLY A 218 4.09 -2.53 -5.40
C GLY A 218 5.55 -2.46 -5.86
N ILE A 219 6.31 -3.34 -5.35
CA ILE A 219 7.74 -3.50 -5.35
C ILE A 219 8.36 -3.15 -6.70
N GLY A 220 9.36 -2.26 -6.72
CA GLY A 220 10.30 -2.07 -7.81
C GLY A 220 9.88 -1.14 -8.94
N PRO A 221 9.68 0.18 -8.75
CA PRO A 221 9.55 1.11 -9.88
C PRO A 221 10.85 1.20 -10.71
N GLY A 222 11.97 0.60 -10.24
CA GLY A 222 13.27 0.65 -10.91
C GLY A 222 14.07 1.92 -10.64
N PHE A 223 13.60 2.80 -9.78
CA PHE A 223 14.28 4.03 -9.36
C PHE A 223 14.01 4.32 -7.88
N VAL A 224 14.81 5.20 -7.28
CA VAL A 224 14.61 5.67 -5.90
C VAL A 224 13.76 6.94 -5.96
N PRO A 225 12.56 6.97 -5.36
CA PRO A 225 11.75 8.17 -5.32
C PRO A 225 12.44 9.30 -4.56
N GLU A 226 12.27 10.55 -5.02
CA GLU A 226 12.87 11.74 -4.38
C GLU A 226 12.38 11.93 -2.93
N ILE A 227 11.15 11.52 -2.66
CA ILE A 227 10.53 11.60 -1.34
C ILE A 227 11.03 10.54 -0.34
N LEU A 228 11.95 9.64 -0.74
CA LEU A 228 12.53 8.64 0.15
C LEU A 228 13.63 9.22 1.02
N ASP A 229 13.38 9.37 2.32
CA ASP A 229 14.40 9.74 3.30
C ASP A 229 15.21 8.51 3.73
N ARG A 230 16.41 8.37 3.17
CA ARG A 230 17.33 7.27 3.48
C ARG A 230 17.88 7.31 4.89
N SER A 231 17.86 8.46 5.57
CA SER A 231 18.36 8.59 6.95
C SER A 231 17.49 7.83 7.95
N GLN A 232 16.25 7.49 7.56
CA GLN A 232 15.31 6.71 8.37
C GLN A 232 15.48 5.20 8.20
N ILE A 233 16.42 4.74 7.35
CA ILE A 233 16.63 3.32 7.08
C ILE A 233 17.84 2.84 7.88
N ASP A 234 17.59 1.98 8.88
CA ASP A 234 18.66 1.36 9.66
C ASP A 234 19.27 0.17 8.92
N GLU A 235 18.42 -0.67 8.29
CA GLU A 235 18.84 -1.90 7.62
C GLU A 235 17.94 -2.23 6.44
N ILE A 236 18.51 -2.90 5.43
CA ILE A 236 17.79 -3.44 4.27
C ILE A 236 17.83 -4.96 4.34
N VAL A 237 16.66 -5.59 4.47
CA VAL A 237 16.49 -7.04 4.50
C VAL A 237 15.92 -7.53 3.17
N THR A 238 16.61 -8.46 2.52
CA THR A 238 16.16 -9.04 1.25
C THR A 238 15.19 -10.20 1.46
N VAL A 239 14.13 -10.22 0.67
CA VAL A 239 13.13 -11.29 0.63
C VAL A 239 12.85 -11.66 -0.81
N THR A 240 12.86 -12.93 -1.14
CA THR A 240 12.51 -13.44 -2.47
C THR A 240 10.98 -13.44 -2.65
N THR A 241 10.53 -13.48 -3.91
CA THR A 241 9.10 -13.61 -4.22
C THR A 241 8.50 -14.88 -3.62
N GLN A 242 9.25 -15.98 -3.64
CA GLN A 242 8.78 -17.25 -3.06
C GLN A 242 8.62 -17.15 -1.54
N GLU A 243 9.61 -16.62 -0.81
CA GLU A 243 9.51 -16.37 0.64
C GLU A 243 8.32 -15.49 0.99
N ALA A 244 8.06 -14.45 0.17
CA ALA A 244 6.93 -13.55 0.36
C ALA A 244 5.58 -14.26 0.18
N MET A 245 5.44 -15.10 -0.86
CA MET A 245 4.22 -15.86 -1.11
C MET A 245 4.00 -16.93 -0.03
N ASP A 246 5.05 -17.65 0.37
CA ASP A 246 4.94 -18.68 1.41
C ASP A 246 4.57 -18.06 2.76
N MET A 247 5.14 -16.92 3.10
CA MET A 247 4.76 -16.18 4.32
C MET A 247 3.34 -15.63 4.25
N ALA A 248 2.86 -15.15 3.09
CA ALA A 248 1.47 -14.75 2.92
C ALA A 248 0.49 -15.92 3.14
N ARG A 249 0.85 -17.12 2.67
CA ARG A 249 0.07 -18.35 2.92
C ARG A 249 0.12 -18.76 4.40
N ARG A 250 1.26 -18.62 5.06
CA ARG A 250 1.39 -18.86 6.52
C ARG A 250 0.53 -17.88 7.32
N LEU A 251 0.57 -16.59 7.01
CA LEU A 251 -0.28 -15.58 7.65
C LEU A 251 -1.76 -15.94 7.54
N ALA A 252 -2.20 -16.42 6.37
CA ALA A 252 -3.57 -16.84 6.17
C ALA A 252 -3.94 -18.10 6.99
N ARG A 253 -3.07 -19.11 7.01
CA ARG A 253 -3.36 -20.43 7.61
C ARG A 253 -3.08 -20.47 9.11
N GLU A 254 -2.07 -19.74 9.58
CA GLU A 254 -1.60 -19.80 10.96
C GLU A 254 -2.17 -18.64 11.81
N GLU A 255 -2.40 -17.45 11.23
CA GLU A 255 -2.90 -16.26 11.93
C GLU A 255 -4.29 -15.81 11.46
N GLY A 256 -4.87 -16.45 10.44
CA GLY A 256 -6.16 -16.04 9.86
C GLY A 256 -6.12 -14.72 9.10
N LEU A 257 -4.95 -14.26 8.68
CA LEU A 257 -4.74 -12.96 8.04
C LEU A 257 -4.65 -13.11 6.52
N LEU A 258 -5.72 -12.77 5.83
CA LEU A 258 -5.80 -12.83 4.37
C LEU A 258 -5.19 -11.57 3.75
N VAL A 259 -3.89 -11.61 3.46
CA VAL A 259 -3.09 -10.45 3.02
C VAL A 259 -2.32 -10.71 1.73
N GLY A 260 -1.94 -9.63 1.02
CA GLY A 260 -1.23 -9.71 -0.25
C GLY A 260 0.25 -10.10 -0.12
N ILE A 261 0.90 -10.34 -1.27
CA ILE A 261 2.31 -10.80 -1.37
C ILE A 261 3.27 -9.83 -0.68
N SER A 262 3.08 -8.52 -0.81
CA SER A 262 3.92 -7.51 -0.16
C SER A 262 3.83 -7.57 1.37
N SER A 263 2.68 -7.95 1.92
CA SER A 263 2.49 -8.16 3.35
C SER A 263 3.23 -9.42 3.82
N GLY A 264 3.21 -10.47 3.02
CA GLY A 264 4.03 -11.67 3.26
C GLY A 264 5.51 -11.36 3.23
N ALA A 265 5.96 -10.52 2.27
CA ALA A 265 7.34 -10.06 2.22
C ALA A 265 7.74 -9.29 3.49
N ASN A 266 6.87 -8.37 3.96
CA ASN A 266 7.09 -7.64 5.19
C ASN A 266 7.22 -8.57 6.42
N ALA A 267 6.32 -9.54 6.55
CA ALA A 267 6.38 -10.51 7.64
C ALA A 267 7.62 -11.40 7.57
N ALA A 268 8.01 -11.86 6.37
CA ALA A 268 9.22 -12.67 6.18
C ALA A 268 10.49 -11.90 6.58
N ALA A 269 10.59 -10.62 6.22
CA ALA A 269 11.70 -9.77 6.65
C ALA A 269 11.70 -9.57 8.17
N CYS A 270 10.53 -9.30 8.78
CA CYS A 270 10.42 -9.18 10.23
C CYS A 270 10.83 -10.45 10.94
N LEU A 271 10.47 -11.61 10.42
CA LEU A 271 10.85 -12.91 10.99
C LEU A 271 12.36 -13.09 10.96
N LYS A 272 13.02 -12.76 9.82
CA LYS A 272 14.50 -12.79 9.71
C LYS A 272 15.19 -11.88 10.73
N VAL A 273 14.64 -10.71 11.00
CA VAL A 273 15.17 -9.78 12.01
C VAL A 273 14.87 -10.28 13.43
N ALA A 274 13.66 -10.78 13.66
CA ALA A 274 13.21 -11.25 14.97
C ALA A 274 13.92 -12.51 15.46
N SER A 275 14.41 -13.35 14.54
CA SER A 275 15.17 -14.58 14.87
C SER A 275 16.59 -14.31 15.40
N ARG A 276 17.07 -13.07 15.31
CA ARG A 276 18.39 -12.71 15.84
C ARG A 276 18.34 -12.61 17.37
N GLU A 277 19.35 -13.16 18.04
CA GLU A 277 19.39 -13.20 19.50
C GLU A 277 19.37 -11.79 20.14
N GLU A 278 20.02 -10.82 19.52
CA GLU A 278 20.01 -9.42 19.98
C GLU A 278 18.62 -8.77 19.97
N ASN A 279 17.65 -9.36 19.29
CA ASN A 279 16.28 -8.87 19.19
C ASN A 279 15.30 -9.59 20.13
N ARG A 280 15.78 -10.51 20.94
CA ARG A 280 14.99 -11.19 21.93
C ARG A 280 14.36 -10.21 22.93
N GLY A 281 13.07 -10.36 23.20
CA GLY A 281 12.31 -9.48 24.10
C GLY A 281 11.92 -8.12 23.48
N LYS A 282 12.37 -7.80 22.27
CA LYS A 282 12.00 -6.57 21.57
C LYS A 282 10.65 -6.70 20.87
N MET A 283 10.03 -5.56 20.60
CA MET A 283 8.83 -5.46 19.78
C MET A 283 9.20 -5.02 18.36
N ILE A 284 8.79 -5.80 17.38
CA ILE A 284 9.01 -5.52 15.95
C ILE A 284 7.65 -5.29 15.30
N VAL A 285 7.45 -4.12 14.72
CA VAL A 285 6.19 -3.73 14.10
C VAL A 285 6.35 -3.77 12.59
N THR A 286 5.39 -4.36 11.90
CA THR A 286 5.33 -4.40 10.44
C THR A 286 3.97 -3.93 9.92
N MET A 287 3.85 -3.74 8.60
CA MET A 287 2.60 -3.32 7.99
C MET A 287 2.12 -4.34 6.96
N PHE A 288 0.85 -4.68 7.01
CA PHE A 288 0.17 -5.46 6.00
C PHE A 288 -0.58 -4.51 5.06
N SER A 289 0.00 -4.30 3.88
CA SER A 289 -0.33 -3.18 3.00
C SER A 289 -1.66 -3.29 2.31
N SER A 290 -2.16 -4.51 2.04
CA SER A 290 -3.42 -4.74 1.31
C SER A 290 -3.96 -6.15 1.53
N GLY A 291 -5.27 -6.33 1.32
CA GLY A 291 -5.96 -7.62 1.33
C GLY A 291 -5.52 -8.52 0.16
N ALA A 292 -5.66 -9.83 0.34
CA ALA A 292 -5.27 -10.83 -0.65
C ALA A 292 -6.25 -10.95 -1.82
N GLU A 293 -7.49 -10.54 -1.66
CA GLU A 293 -8.55 -10.64 -2.67
C GLU A 293 -8.19 -9.93 -3.98
N ARG A 294 -7.30 -8.93 -3.89
CA ARG A 294 -6.77 -8.19 -5.04
C ARG A 294 -5.74 -8.97 -5.87
N TYR A 295 -5.40 -10.18 -5.44
CA TYR A 295 -4.34 -11.01 -6.02
C TYR A 295 -4.81 -12.40 -6.42
N LEU A 296 -6.14 -12.65 -6.50
CA LEU A 296 -6.73 -13.95 -6.84
C LEU A 296 -6.25 -14.51 -8.18
N ASN A 297 -5.90 -13.65 -9.13
CA ASN A 297 -5.33 -14.04 -10.42
C ASN A 297 -3.80 -14.00 -10.47
N SER A 298 -3.11 -13.92 -9.31
CA SER A 298 -1.65 -13.97 -9.23
C SER A 298 -1.15 -15.37 -8.87
N GLU A 299 0.17 -15.55 -8.94
CA GLU A 299 0.86 -16.80 -8.55
C GLU A 299 0.62 -17.18 -7.07
N LEU A 300 0.26 -16.22 -6.21
CA LEU A 300 -0.07 -16.50 -4.82
C LEU A 300 -1.17 -17.56 -4.68
N PHE A 301 -2.16 -17.51 -5.56
CA PHE A 301 -3.35 -18.38 -5.56
C PHE A 301 -3.34 -19.42 -6.68
N ALA A 302 -2.30 -19.50 -7.52
CA ALA A 302 -2.30 -20.33 -8.72
C ALA A 302 -2.64 -21.80 -8.43
N GLN A 303 -2.01 -22.39 -7.41
CA GLN A 303 -2.27 -23.77 -7.01
C GLN A 303 -3.72 -24.01 -6.56
N VAL A 304 -4.22 -23.17 -5.66
CA VAL A 304 -5.60 -23.31 -5.15
C VAL A 304 -6.62 -23.07 -6.26
N LYS A 305 -6.34 -22.13 -7.18
CA LYS A 305 -7.16 -21.89 -8.35
C LYS A 305 -7.25 -23.13 -9.24
N GLU A 306 -6.13 -23.79 -9.49
CA GLU A 306 -6.07 -25.03 -10.27
C GLU A 306 -6.86 -26.14 -9.58
N GLU A 307 -6.70 -26.33 -8.28
CA GLU A 307 -7.48 -27.26 -7.47
C GLU A 307 -8.98 -27.00 -7.60
N CYS A 308 -9.42 -25.72 -7.47
CA CYS A 308 -10.83 -25.35 -7.59
C CYS A 308 -11.43 -25.61 -8.98
N VAL A 309 -10.65 -25.36 -10.04
CA VAL A 309 -11.09 -25.59 -11.43
C VAL A 309 -11.22 -27.09 -11.75
N ASN A 310 -10.35 -27.91 -11.16
CA ASN A 310 -10.26 -29.36 -11.41
C ASN A 310 -11.15 -30.18 -10.46
N ILE A 311 -11.89 -29.55 -9.55
CA ILE A 311 -12.88 -30.27 -8.71
C ILE A 311 -13.97 -30.82 -9.62
N ASN A 312 -13.97 -32.15 -9.84
CA ASN A 312 -15.09 -32.86 -10.44
C ASN A 312 -16.24 -32.81 -9.45
N MET A 313 -17.32 -32.11 -9.81
CA MET A 313 -18.58 -32.18 -9.06
C MET A 313 -19.15 -33.57 -9.26
N THR A 314 -18.90 -34.48 -8.34
CA THR A 314 -19.65 -35.72 -8.15
C THR A 314 -20.91 -35.37 -7.36
N PHE A 315 -22.05 -35.34 -8.06
CA PHE A 315 -23.39 -35.29 -7.45
C PHE A 315 -23.81 -36.70 -7.09
#